data_8e109261069f14b2bc366d4949c70b64
#
_entry.id   8e109261069f14b2bc366d4949c70b64
#
_cell.length_a   1.000
_cell.length_b   1.000
_cell.length_c   1.000
_cell.angle_alpha   90.00
_cell.angle_beta   90.00
_cell.angle_gamma   90.00
#
_symmetry.space_group_name_H-M   'P 1'
#
loop_
_entity.id
_entity.type
_entity.pdbx_description
1 polymer ?
#
loop_
_entity_poly.entity_id
_entity_poly.type
_entity_poly.pdbx_seq_one_letter_code
_entity_poly.pdbx_strand_id
1 'polypeptide(L)'
;PIFIKLMKQKGAWLSATTLTREYSVFTYAKGAAWADDPWFVRSVDPADRDTIKSSAYKQRMAAADPHWPRYENEFIETAKKNLKKLADAGVKFGFGTDTGPPARFPGYFEHLEMEFMADAGLTPAQIIGAATKSSSEFLGVQKDFGTLERGKWADFVVLGKNPLQTIKNTRSVEQT
;
A
#
# COMPACT_ATOMS: atom_id res chain seq x y z
N PRO A 1 -0.57 -23.56 -7.00
CA PRO A 1 0.62 -24.32 -7.41
C PRO A 1 1.05 -24.06 -8.85
N ILE A 2 0.20 -24.25 -9.88
CA ILE A 2 0.56 -24.06 -11.30
C ILE A 2 0.88 -22.59 -11.58
N PHE A 3 0.06 -21.68 -11.12
CA PHE A 3 0.22 -20.23 -11.32
C PHE A 3 1.57 -19.73 -10.73
N ILE A 4 1.89 -20.10 -9.49
CA ILE A 4 3.16 -19.73 -8.84
C ILE A 4 4.36 -20.24 -9.63
N LYS A 5 4.30 -21.51 -10.06
CA LYS A 5 5.37 -22.11 -10.89
C LYS A 5 5.56 -21.32 -12.19
N LEU A 6 4.46 -20.96 -12.83
CA LEU A 6 4.48 -20.21 -14.08
C LEU A 6 5.06 -18.80 -13.89
N MET A 7 4.64 -18.08 -12.84
CA MET A 7 5.20 -16.76 -12.51
C MET A 7 6.72 -16.82 -12.32
N LYS A 8 7.19 -17.79 -11.55
CA LYS A 8 8.64 -17.97 -11.33
C LYS A 8 9.39 -18.32 -12.60
N GLN A 9 8.86 -19.23 -13.42
CA GLN A 9 9.48 -19.62 -14.69
C GLN A 9 9.56 -18.45 -15.69
N LYS A 10 8.56 -17.57 -15.69
CA LYS A 10 8.50 -16.40 -16.59
C LYS A 10 9.16 -15.16 -16.00
N GLY A 11 9.65 -15.21 -14.77
CA GLY A 11 10.18 -14.03 -14.08
C GLY A 11 9.13 -12.94 -13.87
N ALA A 12 7.86 -13.31 -13.78
CA ALA A 12 6.77 -12.36 -13.60
C ALA A 12 6.81 -11.73 -12.20
N TRP A 13 6.43 -10.47 -12.14
CA TRP A 13 6.34 -9.69 -10.91
C TRP A 13 4.89 -9.54 -10.48
N LEU A 14 4.69 -9.45 -9.17
CA LEU A 14 3.44 -8.99 -8.57
C LEU A 14 3.60 -7.53 -8.17
N SER A 15 2.70 -6.66 -8.58
CA SER A 15 2.52 -5.34 -7.98
C SER A 15 1.44 -5.47 -6.89
N ALA A 16 1.84 -5.28 -5.64
CA ALA A 16 0.94 -5.38 -4.50
C ALA A 16 0.24 -4.03 -4.30
N THR A 17 -0.83 -3.76 -5.06
CA THR A 17 -1.59 -2.50 -5.01
C THR A 17 -3.02 -2.70 -4.53
N THR A 18 -3.38 -3.92 -4.15
CA THR A 18 -4.77 -4.33 -4.01
C THR A 18 -5.34 -4.02 -2.64
N LEU A 19 -4.51 -4.04 -1.58
CA LEU A 19 -5.00 -3.99 -0.21
C LEU A 19 -5.63 -2.65 0.13
N THR A 20 -4.92 -1.56 -0.10
CA THR A 20 -5.46 -0.21 0.16
C THR A 20 -6.50 0.22 -0.85
N ARG A 21 -6.34 -0.19 -2.11
CA ARG A 21 -7.33 0.11 -3.15
C ARG A 21 -8.70 -0.43 -2.76
N GLU A 22 -8.78 -1.72 -2.45
CA GLU A 22 -10.05 -2.35 -2.09
C GLU A 22 -10.57 -1.79 -0.76
N TYR A 23 -9.69 -1.63 0.23
CA TYR A 23 -10.06 -1.02 1.51
C TYR A 23 -10.66 0.38 1.34
N SER A 24 -10.12 1.23 0.46
CA SER A 24 -10.65 2.56 0.21
C SER A 24 -12.06 2.51 -0.35
N VAL A 25 -12.31 1.68 -1.36
CA VAL A 25 -13.62 1.54 -1.99
C VAL A 25 -14.67 1.12 -0.97
N PHE A 26 -14.39 0.13 -0.15
CA PHE A 26 -15.34 -0.39 0.84
C PHE A 26 -15.62 0.59 1.98
N THR A 27 -14.61 1.29 2.45
CA THR A 27 -14.77 2.18 3.60
C THR A 27 -15.50 3.47 3.27
N TYR A 28 -15.46 3.93 2.03
CA TYR A 28 -16.19 5.14 1.64
C TYR A 28 -17.71 5.00 1.79
N ALA A 29 -18.27 3.86 1.42
CA ALA A 29 -19.71 3.60 1.54
C ALA A 29 -20.15 3.55 3.01
N LYS A 30 -19.31 3.06 3.91
CA LYS A 30 -19.59 2.95 5.37
C LYS A 30 -19.19 4.20 6.16
N GLY A 31 -18.47 5.10 5.57
CA GLY A 31 -17.81 6.22 6.22
C GLY A 31 -16.34 5.91 6.49
N ALA A 32 -15.47 6.69 5.88
CA ALA A 32 -14.01 6.53 5.94
C ALA A 32 -13.48 6.88 7.35
N ALA A 33 -13.54 5.94 8.29
CA ALA A 33 -13.07 6.15 9.66
C ALA A 33 -11.59 6.56 9.72
N TRP A 34 -10.77 6.10 8.77
CA TRP A 34 -9.37 6.51 8.62
C TRP A 34 -9.20 8.01 8.29
N ALA A 35 -10.25 8.69 7.82
CA ALA A 35 -10.23 10.13 7.58
C ALA A 35 -10.14 10.97 8.88
N ASP A 36 -10.29 10.34 10.03
CA ASP A 36 -10.08 10.94 11.35
C ASP A 36 -8.72 10.57 11.97
N ASP A 37 -7.90 9.75 11.28
CA ASP A 37 -6.52 9.47 11.70
C ASP A 37 -5.74 10.79 11.76
N PRO A 38 -5.13 11.15 12.91
CA PRO A 38 -4.38 12.40 13.06
C PRO A 38 -3.27 12.58 12.02
N TRP A 39 -2.71 11.50 11.54
CA TRP A 39 -1.67 11.55 10.51
C TRP A 39 -2.26 11.91 9.13
N PHE A 40 -3.42 11.33 8.77
CA PHE A 40 -4.16 11.70 7.57
C PHE A 40 -4.59 13.18 7.61
N VAL A 41 -5.18 13.60 8.74
CA VAL A 41 -5.66 14.98 8.94
C VAL A 41 -4.56 16.03 8.73
N ARG A 42 -3.32 15.73 9.10
CA ARG A 42 -2.17 16.63 8.90
C ARG A 42 -1.65 16.66 7.45
N SER A 43 -1.90 15.61 6.69
CA SER A 43 -1.28 15.38 5.38
C SER A 43 -2.18 15.71 4.20
N VAL A 44 -3.47 15.99 4.45
CA VAL A 44 -4.48 16.14 3.40
C VAL A 44 -5.20 17.48 3.53
N ASP A 45 -5.51 18.07 2.37
CA ASP A 45 -6.27 19.32 2.32
C ASP A 45 -7.61 19.16 3.06
N PRO A 46 -7.99 20.11 3.94
CA PRO A 46 -9.27 20.07 4.64
C PRO A 46 -10.48 19.94 3.71
N ALA A 47 -10.47 20.57 2.53
CA ALA A 47 -11.58 20.51 1.58
C ALA A 47 -11.76 19.10 1.00
N ASP A 48 -10.66 18.40 0.72
CA ASP A 48 -10.69 17.00 0.28
C ASP A 48 -11.24 16.09 1.38
N ARG A 49 -10.79 16.30 2.61
CA ARG A 49 -11.29 15.56 3.78
C ARG A 49 -12.79 15.79 3.99
N ASP A 50 -13.27 17.03 3.91
CA ASP A 50 -14.68 17.37 4.06
C ASP A 50 -15.51 16.74 2.93
N THR A 51 -14.98 16.71 1.72
CA THR A 51 -15.60 16.05 0.58
C THR A 51 -15.84 14.56 0.85
N ILE A 52 -14.81 13.81 1.25
CA ILE A 52 -14.95 12.36 1.49
C ILE A 52 -15.83 12.03 2.70
N LYS A 53 -15.96 12.94 3.66
CA LYS A 53 -16.84 12.79 4.83
C LYS A 53 -18.28 13.19 4.55
N SER A 54 -18.55 13.84 3.43
CA SER A 54 -19.89 14.33 3.08
C SER A 54 -20.89 13.20 2.85
N SER A 55 -22.14 13.44 3.18
CA SER A 55 -23.24 12.51 2.90
C SER A 55 -23.41 12.25 1.40
N ALA A 56 -23.23 13.27 0.57
CA ALA A 56 -23.31 13.16 -0.87
C ALA A 56 -22.24 12.20 -1.44
N TYR A 57 -21.00 12.29 -0.92
CA TYR A 57 -19.93 11.38 -1.33
C TYR A 57 -20.22 9.94 -0.91
N LYS A 58 -20.66 9.72 0.34
CA LYS A 58 -21.03 8.39 0.85
C LYS A 58 -22.15 7.77 0.01
N GLN A 59 -23.21 8.52 -0.28
CA GLN A 59 -24.31 8.05 -1.14
C GLN A 59 -23.84 7.67 -2.54
N ARG A 60 -22.99 8.50 -3.16
CA ARG A 60 -22.42 8.20 -4.47
C ARG A 60 -21.60 6.92 -4.46
N MET A 61 -20.76 6.70 -3.45
CA MET A 61 -19.95 5.50 -3.34
C MET A 61 -20.79 4.24 -3.05
N ALA A 62 -21.82 4.36 -2.22
CA ALA A 62 -22.74 3.26 -1.97
C ALA A 62 -23.57 2.87 -3.20
N ALA A 63 -23.90 3.84 -4.06
CA ALA A 63 -24.63 3.61 -5.30
C ALA A 63 -23.75 3.07 -6.44
N ALA A 64 -22.43 3.28 -6.38
CA ALA A 64 -21.50 2.88 -7.45
C ALA A 64 -21.46 1.36 -7.66
N ASP A 65 -21.58 0.58 -6.57
CA ASP A 65 -21.78 -0.86 -6.65
C ASP A 65 -22.52 -1.40 -5.42
N PRO A 66 -23.79 -1.76 -5.54
CA PRO A 66 -24.58 -2.30 -4.42
C PRO A 66 -24.11 -3.69 -3.93
N HIS A 67 -23.26 -4.36 -4.69
CA HIS A 67 -22.75 -5.68 -4.31
C HIS A 67 -21.44 -5.64 -3.51
N TRP A 68 -20.73 -4.52 -3.52
CA TRP A 68 -19.45 -4.35 -2.82
C TRP A 68 -19.48 -4.72 -1.33
N PRO A 69 -20.49 -4.34 -0.53
CA PRO A 69 -20.50 -4.69 0.90
C PRO A 69 -20.49 -6.20 1.18
N ARG A 70 -20.87 -7.01 0.21
CA ARG A 70 -20.90 -8.47 0.34
C ARG A 70 -19.53 -9.12 0.33
N TYR A 71 -18.56 -8.51 -0.35
CA TYR A 71 -17.24 -9.09 -0.63
C TYR A 71 -16.11 -8.45 0.16
N GLU A 72 -16.39 -7.37 0.88
CA GLU A 72 -15.39 -6.52 1.52
C GLU A 72 -14.34 -7.32 2.32
N ASN A 73 -14.80 -8.05 3.33
CA ASN A 73 -13.89 -8.77 4.21
C ASN A 73 -13.23 -9.96 3.52
N GLU A 74 -13.99 -10.71 2.71
CA GLU A 74 -13.47 -11.87 1.99
C GLU A 74 -12.41 -11.47 0.96
N PHE A 75 -12.61 -10.36 0.28
CA PHE A 75 -11.69 -9.89 -0.76
C PHE A 75 -10.34 -9.47 -0.19
N ILE A 76 -10.35 -8.61 0.83
CA ILE A 76 -9.12 -8.13 1.48
C ILE A 76 -8.38 -9.28 2.15
N GLU A 77 -9.07 -10.13 2.87
CA GLU A 77 -8.45 -11.30 3.51
C GLU A 77 -7.91 -12.31 2.49
N THR A 78 -8.58 -12.49 1.37
CA THR A 78 -8.08 -13.32 0.27
C THR A 78 -6.85 -12.70 -0.38
N ALA A 79 -6.85 -11.39 -0.60
CA ALA A 79 -5.70 -10.67 -1.15
C ALA A 79 -4.48 -10.77 -0.22
N LYS A 80 -4.65 -10.58 1.10
CA LYS A 80 -3.59 -10.78 2.11
C LYS A 80 -3.02 -12.20 2.06
N LYS A 81 -3.88 -13.22 2.08
CA LYS A 81 -3.46 -14.63 2.00
C LYS A 81 -2.70 -14.93 0.70
N ASN A 82 -3.15 -14.39 -0.41
CA ASN A 82 -2.50 -14.58 -1.70
C ASN A 82 -1.14 -13.88 -1.76
N LEU A 83 -1.03 -12.65 -1.26
CA LEU A 83 0.23 -11.92 -1.16
C LEU A 83 1.25 -12.73 -0.35
N LYS A 84 0.86 -13.17 0.85
CA LYS A 84 1.74 -13.99 1.71
C LYS A 84 2.19 -15.27 1.02
N LYS A 85 1.27 -15.99 0.40
CA LYS A 85 1.55 -17.23 -0.32
C LYS A 85 2.51 -17.03 -1.50
N LEU A 86 2.38 -15.94 -2.23
CA LEU A 86 3.27 -15.59 -3.34
C LEU A 86 4.66 -15.19 -2.84
N ALA A 87 4.72 -14.39 -1.78
CA ALA A 87 5.98 -13.97 -1.15
C ALA A 87 6.75 -15.18 -0.60
N ASP A 88 6.09 -16.08 0.15
CA ASP A 88 6.70 -17.29 0.70
C ASP A 88 7.20 -18.24 -0.38
N ALA A 89 6.54 -18.26 -1.52
CA ALA A 89 6.97 -19.03 -2.68
C ALA A 89 8.14 -18.39 -3.45
N GLY A 90 8.60 -17.21 -3.05
CA GLY A 90 9.69 -16.46 -3.70
C GLY A 90 9.31 -15.88 -5.06
N VAL A 91 8.03 -15.55 -5.26
CA VAL A 91 7.61 -14.72 -6.39
C VAL A 91 8.09 -13.30 -6.14
N LYS A 92 8.68 -12.67 -7.14
CA LYS A 92 9.11 -11.27 -7.04
C LYS A 92 7.90 -10.35 -6.92
N PHE A 93 7.98 -9.38 -6.02
CA PHE A 93 6.94 -8.38 -5.88
C PHE A 93 7.54 -7.01 -5.61
N GLY A 94 6.89 -5.99 -6.18
CA GLY A 94 7.13 -4.59 -5.91
C GLY A 94 6.02 -4.00 -5.05
N PHE A 95 6.22 -2.77 -4.65
CA PHE A 95 5.27 -2.00 -3.84
C PHE A 95 4.51 -1.01 -4.72
N GLY A 96 3.24 -0.79 -4.41
CA GLY A 96 2.39 0.22 -5.02
C GLY A 96 1.05 0.30 -4.31
N THR A 97 0.28 1.35 -4.56
CA THR A 97 -1.01 1.63 -3.91
C THR A 97 -2.10 1.96 -4.91
N ASP A 98 -1.74 2.27 -6.15
CA ASP A 98 -2.66 2.84 -7.14
C ASP A 98 -3.31 4.14 -6.65
N THR A 99 -2.56 4.95 -5.86
CA THR A 99 -2.96 6.31 -5.45
C THR A 99 -2.99 7.25 -6.65
N GLY A 100 -3.77 8.36 -6.52
CA GLY A 100 -3.99 9.32 -7.60
C GLY A 100 -5.44 9.43 -8.07
N PRO A 101 -6.21 8.35 -8.28
CA PRO A 101 -7.65 8.47 -8.47
C PRO A 101 -8.33 9.15 -7.28
N PRO A 102 -9.51 9.76 -7.48
CA PRO A 102 -10.22 10.46 -6.42
C PRO A 102 -10.29 9.65 -5.14
N ALA A 103 -9.99 10.31 -4.02
CA ALA A 103 -10.05 9.77 -2.68
C ALA A 103 -9.07 8.62 -2.36
N ARG A 104 -8.00 8.50 -3.11
CA ARG A 104 -6.82 7.69 -2.76
C ARG A 104 -5.61 8.62 -2.63
N PHE A 105 -5.27 8.95 -1.39
CA PHE A 105 -4.35 10.02 -1.05
C PHE A 105 -2.90 9.54 -0.99
N PRO A 106 -2.01 10.09 -1.82
CA PRO A 106 -0.58 9.83 -1.72
C PRO A 106 -0.03 10.14 -0.32
N GLY A 107 0.97 9.40 0.10
CA GLY A 107 1.57 9.49 1.43
C GLY A 107 0.85 8.64 2.46
N TYR A 108 -0.43 8.89 2.71
CA TYR A 108 -1.19 8.14 3.70
C TYR A 108 -1.41 6.68 3.28
N PHE A 109 -1.86 6.47 2.05
CA PHE A 109 -2.20 5.12 1.56
C PHE A 109 -0.96 4.26 1.34
N GLU A 110 0.19 4.82 1.04
CA GLU A 110 1.46 4.08 0.97
C GLU A 110 1.80 3.47 2.33
N HIS A 111 1.70 4.24 3.41
CA HIS A 111 1.93 3.70 4.76
C HIS A 111 0.86 2.68 5.16
N LEU A 112 -0.39 2.90 4.78
CA LEU A 112 -1.48 1.97 5.05
C LEU A 112 -1.29 0.64 4.30
N GLU A 113 -0.84 0.67 3.04
CA GLU A 113 -0.51 -0.55 2.28
C GLU A 113 0.62 -1.34 2.96
N MET A 114 1.67 -0.65 3.43
CA MET A 114 2.74 -1.30 4.20
C MET A 114 2.20 -1.99 5.47
N GLU A 115 1.25 -1.35 6.17
CA GLU A 115 0.61 -1.94 7.35
C GLU A 115 -0.21 -3.17 6.97
N PHE A 116 -0.99 -3.13 5.90
CA PHE A 116 -1.73 -4.29 5.41
C PHE A 116 -0.81 -5.43 4.93
N MET A 117 0.33 -5.11 4.35
CA MET A 117 1.34 -6.12 4.01
C MET A 117 1.90 -6.80 5.28
N ALA A 118 2.11 -6.04 6.37
CA ALA A 118 2.50 -6.61 7.65
C ALA A 118 1.39 -7.47 8.26
N ASP A 119 0.13 -7.02 8.19
CA ASP A 119 -1.05 -7.80 8.60
C ASP A 119 -1.20 -9.09 7.77
N ALA A 120 -0.77 -9.08 6.52
CA ALA A 120 -0.70 -10.28 5.68
C ALA A 120 0.41 -11.25 6.13
N GLY A 121 1.30 -10.85 7.04
CA GLY A 121 2.37 -11.66 7.60
C GLY A 121 3.73 -11.47 6.92
N LEU A 122 3.94 -10.38 6.19
CA LEU A 122 5.26 -10.02 5.70
C LEU A 122 6.05 -9.31 6.81
N THR A 123 7.36 -9.55 6.85
CA THR A 123 8.23 -8.84 7.79
C THR A 123 8.46 -7.39 7.36
N PRO A 124 8.73 -6.46 8.29
CA PRO A 124 9.08 -5.09 7.93
C PRO A 124 10.24 -4.98 6.93
N ALA A 125 11.24 -5.84 7.04
CA ALA A 125 12.37 -5.88 6.11
C ALA A 125 11.93 -6.26 4.67
N GLN A 126 11.02 -7.23 4.52
CA GLN A 126 10.45 -7.59 3.23
C GLN A 126 9.65 -6.44 2.63
N ILE A 127 8.86 -5.75 3.45
CA ILE A 127 8.02 -4.63 3.00
C ILE A 127 8.88 -3.44 2.56
N ILE A 128 9.87 -3.05 3.36
CA ILE A 128 10.80 -1.97 3.00
C ILE A 128 11.57 -2.34 1.74
N GLY A 129 12.06 -3.59 1.66
CA GLY A 129 12.73 -4.09 0.46
C GLY A 129 11.85 -4.03 -0.79
N ALA A 130 10.56 -4.34 -0.65
CA ALA A 130 9.58 -4.21 -1.74
C ALA A 130 9.39 -2.74 -2.16
N ALA A 131 9.26 -1.83 -1.19
CA ALA A 131 9.03 -0.41 -1.44
C ALA A 131 10.25 0.35 -1.98
N THR A 132 11.45 -0.24 -1.91
CA THR A 132 12.70 0.40 -2.34
C THR A 132 13.40 -0.42 -3.42
N LYS A 133 14.22 -1.38 -3.02
CA LYS A 133 15.05 -2.19 -3.90
C LYS A 133 14.24 -2.91 -4.98
N SER A 134 13.22 -3.67 -4.58
CA SER A 134 12.45 -4.47 -5.54
C SER A 134 11.68 -3.59 -6.52
N SER A 135 11.11 -2.48 -6.06
CA SER A 135 10.43 -1.53 -6.95
C SER A 135 11.38 -0.90 -7.95
N SER A 136 12.61 -0.55 -7.54
CA SER A 136 13.62 -0.03 -8.48
C SER A 136 14.05 -1.07 -9.52
N GLU A 137 14.16 -2.34 -9.13
CA GLU A 137 14.43 -3.46 -10.05
C GLU A 137 13.28 -3.67 -11.04
N PHE A 138 12.02 -3.59 -10.54
CA PHE A 138 10.82 -3.71 -11.37
C PHE A 138 10.74 -2.62 -12.43
N LEU A 139 11.10 -1.38 -12.06
CA LEU A 139 11.09 -0.22 -12.94
C LEU A 139 12.33 -0.14 -13.85
N GLY A 140 13.34 -0.99 -13.64
CA GLY A 140 14.58 -0.98 -14.41
C GLY A 140 15.54 0.17 -14.05
N VAL A 141 15.33 0.84 -12.90
CA VAL A 141 16.13 2.00 -12.45
C VAL A 141 17.06 1.67 -11.28
N GLN A 142 17.30 0.41 -11.02
CA GLN A 142 18.09 -0.07 -9.88
C GLN A 142 19.55 0.36 -9.88
N LYS A 143 20.07 0.87 -11.00
CA LYS A 143 21.41 1.45 -11.08
C LYS A 143 21.52 2.77 -10.33
N ASP A 144 20.41 3.52 -10.31
CA ASP A 144 20.36 4.89 -9.78
C ASP A 144 19.59 4.99 -8.46
N PHE A 145 18.64 4.06 -8.19
CA PHE A 145 17.70 4.13 -7.07
C PHE A 145 17.56 2.81 -6.31
N GLY A 146 16.85 2.87 -5.18
CA GLY A 146 16.33 1.73 -4.43
C GLY A 146 17.23 1.23 -3.31
N THR A 147 18.50 1.63 -3.27
CA THR A 147 19.44 1.28 -2.18
C THR A 147 20.39 2.44 -1.91
N LEU A 148 20.87 2.55 -0.67
CA LEU A 148 21.90 3.52 -0.29
C LEU A 148 23.28 2.96 -0.58
N GLU A 149 23.78 3.25 -1.78
CA GLU A 149 25.08 2.79 -2.28
C GLU A 149 25.83 3.93 -2.95
N ARG A 150 27.17 3.87 -2.90
CA ARG A 150 28.01 4.86 -3.56
C ARG A 150 27.74 4.87 -5.07
N GLY A 151 27.50 6.06 -5.60
CA GLY A 151 27.24 6.30 -7.03
C GLY A 151 25.76 6.29 -7.40
N LYS A 152 24.87 6.03 -6.46
CA LYS A 152 23.43 6.21 -6.64
C LYS A 152 22.96 7.59 -6.17
N TRP A 153 21.74 7.95 -6.55
CA TRP A 153 21.12 9.17 -6.06
C TRP A 153 20.91 9.10 -4.55
N ALA A 154 21.07 10.23 -3.89
CA ALA A 154 20.96 10.34 -2.44
C ALA A 154 19.49 10.59 -2.00
N ASP A 155 18.57 9.80 -2.55
CA ASP A 155 17.16 9.84 -2.19
C ASP A 155 16.95 8.91 -1.00
N PHE A 156 16.67 9.50 0.16
CA PHE A 156 16.45 8.74 1.39
C PHE A 156 15.46 9.45 2.32
N VAL A 157 14.94 8.69 3.25
CA VAL A 157 14.05 9.19 4.31
C VAL A 157 14.68 8.90 5.66
N VAL A 158 14.78 9.92 6.51
CA VAL A 158 15.20 9.78 7.91
C VAL A 158 13.97 9.55 8.77
N LEU A 159 13.99 8.47 9.55
CA LEU A 159 12.92 8.08 10.43
C LEU A 159 13.34 8.21 11.89
N GLY A 160 12.50 8.81 12.73
CA GLY A 160 12.74 8.96 14.17
C GLY A 160 12.58 7.66 14.97
N LYS A 161 12.02 6.61 14.35
CA LYS A 161 11.82 5.30 14.98
C LYS A 161 12.23 4.18 14.03
N ASN A 162 12.73 3.08 14.59
CA ASN A 162 13.18 1.93 13.82
C ASN A 162 12.02 1.19 13.14
N PRO A 163 11.92 1.25 11.78
CA PRO A 163 10.84 0.61 11.04
C PRO A 163 10.91 -0.93 11.05
N LEU A 164 12.06 -1.51 11.40
CA LEU A 164 12.22 -2.96 11.51
C LEU A 164 11.56 -3.54 12.77
N GLN A 165 11.29 -2.72 13.79
CA GLN A 165 10.53 -3.13 14.97
C GLN A 165 9.03 -3.24 14.67
N THR A 166 8.52 -2.28 13.94
CA THR A 166 7.16 -2.27 13.40
C THR A 166 7.11 -1.37 12.18
N ILE A 167 6.41 -1.82 11.14
CA ILE A 167 6.28 -1.06 9.91
C ILE A 167 5.57 0.29 10.12
N LYS A 168 4.75 0.43 11.15
CA LYS A 168 4.10 1.69 11.54
C LYS A 168 5.10 2.81 11.82
N ASN A 169 6.32 2.47 12.18
CA ASN A 169 7.39 3.44 12.41
C ASN A 169 7.86 4.15 11.13
N THR A 170 7.47 3.68 9.94
CA THR A 170 7.68 4.41 8.68
C THR A 170 6.96 5.76 8.66
N ARG A 171 5.94 5.94 9.50
CA ARG A 171 5.24 7.24 9.66
C ARG A 171 6.03 8.28 10.47
N SER A 172 7.15 7.91 11.10
CA SER A 172 7.99 8.81 11.90
C SER A 172 9.01 9.58 11.05
N VAL A 173 8.57 10.10 9.91
CA VAL A 173 9.42 10.87 8.99
C VAL A 173 9.91 12.15 9.67
N GLU A 174 11.22 12.36 9.68
CA GLU A 174 11.89 13.57 10.19
C GLU A 174 12.45 14.42 9.05
N GLN A 175 13.01 13.76 8.03
CA GLN A 175 13.63 14.43 6.87
C GLN A 175 13.48 13.55 5.60
N THR A 176 13.46 14.20 4.46
CA THR A 176 13.53 13.60 3.12
C THR A 176 14.51 14.36 2.26
#